data_bdb5768e572629b2797da16d3fea6c5b
#
_entry.id   bdb5768e572629b2797da16d3fea6c5b
#
_cell.length_a   1.000
_cell.length_b   1.000
_cell.length_c   1.000
_cell.angle_alpha   90.00
_cell.angle_beta   90.00
_cell.angle_gamma   90.00
#
_symmetry.space_group_name_H-M   'P 1'
#
loop_
_entity.id
_entity.type
_entity.pdbx_description
1 polymer ?
#
loop_
_entity_poly.entity_id
_entity_poly.type
_entity_poly.pdbx_seq_one_letter_code
_entity_poly.pdbx_strand_id
1 'polypeptide(L)'
;NTPFYPRSPYGVAKLYAYWITKNYREAYNIFASNGILFNHESPLRGETFVSRKITRAATRISLGMQQELKLGNLNAKRDWGHAKDYVETMWLILQYKKPDDWVISTGLNFSVREFTRKAFEKLEINLEFQGEGINEVGVVKKVNNNSKIKIGDIIVKVDPTYFRPTEVENLLGDSSKARKLLRWKPKFDFDSLVDD
;
A
#
# COMPACT_ATOMS: atom_id res chain seq x y z
N ASN A 1 21.09 2.93 4.87
CA ASN A 1 21.15 4.16 4.03
C ASN A 1 20.96 3.80 2.55
N THR A 2 19.73 3.54 2.15
CA THR A 2 19.39 3.27 0.76
C THR A 2 19.49 4.56 -0.07
N PRO A 3 20.28 4.58 -1.16
CA PRO A 3 20.32 5.73 -2.05
C PRO A 3 18.97 6.01 -2.70
N PHE A 4 18.68 7.27 -2.99
CA PHE A 4 17.53 7.61 -3.81
C PHE A 4 17.74 7.14 -5.25
N TYR A 5 16.76 6.38 -5.76
CA TYR A 5 16.76 5.91 -7.13
C TYR A 5 15.34 6.00 -7.72
N PRO A 6 14.92 7.18 -8.19
CA PRO A 6 13.57 7.38 -8.69
C PRO A 6 13.31 6.55 -9.95
N ARG A 7 12.21 5.80 -9.98
CA ARG A 7 11.83 4.89 -11.05
C ARG A 7 10.66 5.42 -11.92
N SER A 8 10.30 6.68 -11.76
CA SER A 8 9.22 7.32 -12.50
C SER A 8 9.37 8.84 -12.49
N PRO A 9 8.75 9.58 -13.44
CA PRO A 9 8.69 11.04 -13.39
C PRO A 9 8.11 11.56 -12.06
N TYR A 10 7.11 10.87 -11.51
CA TYR A 10 6.60 11.17 -10.17
C TYR A 10 7.68 11.02 -9.10
N GLY A 11 8.46 9.95 -9.13
CA GLY A 11 9.58 9.74 -8.20
C GLY A 11 10.64 10.83 -8.31
N VAL A 12 10.96 11.29 -9.52
CA VAL A 12 11.88 12.42 -9.75
C VAL A 12 11.33 13.71 -9.14
N ALA A 13 10.05 14.01 -9.35
CA ALA A 13 9.40 15.19 -8.76
C ALA A 13 9.42 15.16 -7.22
N LYS A 14 9.19 13.98 -6.62
CA LYS A 14 9.28 13.80 -5.16
C LYS A 14 10.71 13.94 -4.64
N LEU A 15 11.69 13.48 -5.39
CA LEU A 15 13.09 13.66 -5.05
C LEU A 15 13.51 15.14 -5.11
N TYR A 16 13.03 15.89 -6.11
CA TYR A 16 13.21 17.32 -6.17
C TYR A 16 12.59 18.00 -4.93
N ALA A 17 11.36 17.64 -4.57
CA ALA A 17 10.68 18.19 -3.39
C ALA A 17 11.46 17.91 -2.10
N TYR A 18 12.04 16.74 -1.95
CA TYR A 18 12.91 16.41 -0.82
C TYR A 18 14.13 17.36 -0.73
N TRP A 19 14.84 17.51 -1.83
CA TRP A 19 16.06 18.32 -1.85
C TRP A 19 15.80 19.82 -1.73
N ILE A 20 14.74 20.36 -2.34
CA ILE A 20 14.40 21.77 -2.19
C ILE A 20 13.99 22.11 -0.75
N THR A 21 13.24 21.21 -0.08
CA THR A 21 12.89 21.37 1.34
C THR A 21 14.15 21.41 2.22
N LYS A 22 15.09 20.50 1.97
CA LYS A 22 16.37 20.47 2.70
C LYS A 22 17.19 21.73 2.44
N ASN A 23 17.29 22.17 1.19
CA ASN A 23 18.01 23.39 0.81
C ASN A 23 17.44 24.63 1.52
N TYR A 24 16.13 24.81 1.50
CA TYR A 24 15.49 25.95 2.15
C TYR A 24 15.62 25.91 3.68
N ARG A 25 15.55 24.74 4.27
CA ARG A 25 15.81 24.54 5.70
C ARG A 25 17.21 25.03 6.08
N GLU A 26 18.23 24.66 5.30
CA GLU A 26 19.63 25.00 5.56
C GLU A 26 19.95 26.48 5.22
N ALA A 27 19.41 27.00 4.11
CA ALA A 27 19.69 28.34 3.64
C ALA A 27 18.99 29.45 4.44
N TYR A 28 17.76 29.19 4.89
CA TYR A 28 16.89 30.20 5.50
C TYR A 28 16.49 29.88 6.94
N ASN A 29 17.07 28.85 7.53
CA ASN A 29 16.77 28.40 8.90
C ASN A 29 15.25 28.18 9.16
N ILE A 30 14.54 27.70 8.14
CA ILE A 30 13.11 27.42 8.23
C ILE A 30 12.91 26.07 8.95
N PHE A 31 11.90 25.97 9.83
CA PHE A 31 11.51 24.70 10.40
C PHE A 31 10.77 23.88 9.35
N ALA A 32 11.51 23.26 8.44
CA ALA A 32 10.99 22.42 7.35
C ALA A 32 11.51 20.99 7.50
N SER A 33 10.60 20.03 7.62
CA SER A 33 10.90 18.61 7.77
C SER A 33 10.39 17.82 6.57
N ASN A 34 11.14 16.81 6.15
CA ASN A 34 10.68 15.85 5.15
C ASN A 34 10.08 14.62 5.83
N GLY A 35 8.89 14.23 5.38
CA GLY A 35 8.31 12.92 5.64
C GLY A 35 8.47 12.02 4.42
N ILE A 36 9.29 10.97 4.52
CA ILE A 36 9.40 9.92 3.51
C ILE A 36 8.37 8.86 3.88
N LEU A 37 7.15 9.06 3.36
CA LEU A 37 5.98 8.27 3.73
C LEU A 37 5.85 7.07 2.80
N PHE A 38 5.84 5.87 3.38
CA PHE A 38 5.51 4.64 2.66
C PHE A 38 4.02 4.58 2.33
N ASN A 39 3.54 3.52 1.70
CA ASN A 39 2.16 3.45 1.29
C ASN A 39 1.21 3.59 2.49
N HIS A 40 0.30 4.54 2.41
CA HIS A 40 -0.69 4.78 3.46
C HIS A 40 -2.09 4.84 2.86
N GLU A 41 -2.96 4.04 3.41
CA GLU A 41 -4.25 3.70 2.85
C GLU A 41 -5.38 4.03 3.82
N SER A 42 -6.57 4.17 3.29
CA SER A 42 -7.82 4.35 4.05
C SER A 42 -9.03 4.15 3.13
N PRO A 43 -10.26 4.14 3.66
CA PRO A 43 -11.48 4.16 2.84
C PRO A 43 -11.56 5.33 1.84
N LEU A 44 -10.81 6.41 2.10
CA LEU A 44 -10.75 7.60 1.24
C LEU A 44 -9.67 7.50 0.15
N ARG A 45 -8.94 6.39 0.06
CA ARG A 45 -7.93 6.21 -0.99
C ARG A 45 -8.57 6.27 -2.38
N GLY A 46 -7.90 6.92 -3.32
CA GLY A 46 -8.37 7.01 -4.71
C GLY A 46 -8.60 5.62 -5.33
N GLU A 47 -9.69 5.46 -6.05
CA GLU A 47 -10.21 4.18 -6.54
C GLU A 47 -9.29 3.43 -7.51
N THR A 48 -8.37 4.14 -8.17
CA THR A 48 -7.39 3.57 -9.11
C THR A 48 -6.16 2.99 -8.42
N PHE A 49 -5.94 3.31 -7.14
CA PHE A 49 -4.84 2.73 -6.37
C PHE A 49 -5.13 1.27 -6.01
N VAL A 50 -4.09 0.45 -6.01
CA VAL A 50 -4.21 -1.02 -5.92
C VAL A 50 -5.00 -1.49 -4.71
N SER A 51 -4.79 -0.93 -3.52
CA SER A 51 -5.52 -1.27 -2.29
C SER A 51 -7.02 -1.02 -2.44
N ARG A 52 -7.40 0.20 -2.84
CA ARG A 52 -8.81 0.57 -3.00
C ARG A 52 -9.45 -0.15 -4.18
N LYS A 53 -8.71 -0.37 -5.26
CA LYS A 53 -9.15 -1.20 -6.39
C LYS A 53 -9.53 -2.60 -5.94
N ILE A 54 -8.70 -3.22 -5.09
CA ILE A 54 -8.93 -4.57 -4.57
C ILE A 54 -10.17 -4.60 -3.67
N THR A 55 -10.25 -3.73 -2.65
CA THR A 55 -11.35 -3.74 -1.69
C THR A 55 -12.71 -3.46 -2.35
N ARG A 56 -12.75 -2.49 -3.26
CA ARG A 56 -13.96 -2.21 -4.06
C ARG A 56 -14.36 -3.40 -4.93
N ALA A 57 -13.39 -3.99 -5.64
CA ALA A 57 -13.69 -5.14 -6.51
C ALA A 57 -14.17 -6.33 -5.67
N ALA A 58 -13.53 -6.64 -4.54
CA ALA A 58 -13.95 -7.72 -3.66
C ALA A 58 -15.41 -7.55 -3.21
N THR A 59 -15.77 -6.34 -2.73
CA THR A 59 -17.15 -6.00 -2.34
C THR A 59 -18.13 -6.12 -3.52
N ARG A 60 -17.78 -5.56 -4.69
CA ARG A 60 -18.64 -5.60 -5.87
C ARG A 60 -18.83 -7.02 -6.43
N ILE A 61 -17.79 -7.84 -6.37
CA ILE A 61 -17.84 -9.26 -6.80
C ILE A 61 -18.73 -10.04 -5.83
N SER A 62 -18.58 -9.86 -4.53
CA SER A 62 -19.43 -10.54 -3.54
C SER A 62 -20.91 -10.21 -3.69
N LEU A 63 -21.24 -8.99 -4.13
CA LEU A 63 -22.61 -8.53 -4.41
C LEU A 63 -23.09 -8.92 -5.83
N GLY A 64 -22.24 -9.53 -6.65
CA GLY A 64 -22.54 -9.90 -8.05
C GLY A 64 -22.65 -8.70 -8.99
N MET A 65 -22.05 -7.55 -8.63
CA MET A 65 -22.01 -6.32 -9.42
C MET A 65 -20.77 -6.23 -10.32
N GLN A 66 -19.83 -7.16 -10.16
CA GLN A 66 -18.60 -7.26 -10.94
C GLN A 66 -18.22 -8.73 -11.07
N GLN A 67 -17.69 -9.14 -12.23
CA GLN A 67 -17.37 -10.53 -12.48
C GLN A 67 -15.95 -10.90 -12.05
N GLU A 68 -14.98 -10.03 -12.31
CA GLU A 68 -13.56 -10.29 -12.05
C GLU A 68 -12.78 -9.05 -11.63
N LEU A 69 -11.69 -9.25 -10.91
CA LEU A 69 -10.68 -8.26 -10.57
C LEU A 69 -9.43 -8.49 -11.43
N LYS A 70 -9.02 -7.47 -12.19
CA LYS A 70 -7.78 -7.48 -12.97
C LYS A 70 -6.68 -6.71 -12.26
N LEU A 71 -5.54 -7.34 -12.03
CA LEU A 71 -4.37 -6.79 -11.35
C LEU A 71 -3.12 -6.93 -12.22
N GLY A 72 -2.06 -6.20 -11.88
CA GLY A 72 -0.74 -6.39 -12.46
C GLY A 72 0.07 -7.44 -11.69
N ASN A 73 1.32 -7.08 -11.35
CA ASN A 73 2.23 -7.98 -10.64
C ASN A 73 1.74 -8.30 -9.23
N LEU A 74 1.27 -9.54 -9.01
CA LEU A 74 0.79 -10.01 -7.71
C LEU A 74 1.92 -10.23 -6.69
N ASN A 75 3.17 -10.35 -7.14
CA ASN A 75 4.35 -10.56 -6.27
C ASN A 75 4.90 -9.26 -5.70
N ALA A 76 4.55 -8.10 -6.27
CA ALA A 76 5.04 -6.81 -5.80
C ALA A 76 4.66 -6.60 -4.32
N LYS A 77 5.69 -6.32 -3.49
CA LYS A 77 5.53 -6.14 -2.04
C LYS A 77 5.57 -4.67 -1.67
N ARG A 78 4.69 -4.29 -0.77
CA ARG A 78 4.58 -2.91 -0.26
C ARG A 78 4.45 -2.92 1.25
N ASP A 79 5.03 -1.91 1.88
CA ASP A 79 4.79 -1.57 3.27
C ASP A 79 3.53 -0.69 3.30
N TRP A 80 2.42 -1.27 3.71
CA TRP A 80 1.12 -0.58 3.81
C TRP A 80 0.79 -0.25 5.25
N GLY A 81 0.54 1.02 5.52
CA GLY A 81 0.04 1.50 6.79
C GLY A 81 -1.27 2.25 6.65
N HIS A 82 -1.87 2.62 7.77
CA HIS A 82 -3.12 3.37 7.80
C HIS A 82 -2.87 4.89 7.78
N ALA A 83 -3.62 5.63 6.97
CA ALA A 83 -3.45 7.08 6.81
C ALA A 83 -3.57 7.86 8.14
N LYS A 84 -4.41 7.41 9.07
CA LYS A 84 -4.55 8.03 10.41
C LYS A 84 -3.22 8.02 11.18
N ASP A 85 -2.46 6.93 11.12
CA ASP A 85 -1.15 6.83 11.78
C ASP A 85 -0.13 7.79 11.15
N TYR A 86 -0.19 7.95 9.83
CA TYR A 86 0.70 8.85 9.10
C TYR A 86 0.40 10.32 9.37
N VAL A 87 -0.88 10.70 9.43
CA VAL A 87 -1.28 12.06 9.80
C VAL A 87 -0.84 12.41 11.22
N GLU A 88 -1.00 11.51 12.17
CA GLU A 88 -0.49 11.68 13.54
C GLU A 88 1.03 11.92 13.53
N THR A 89 1.76 11.16 12.70
CA THR A 89 3.22 11.34 12.60
C THR A 89 3.61 12.69 12.00
N MET A 90 2.86 13.20 11.02
CA MET A 90 3.12 14.53 10.47
C MET A 90 3.05 15.60 11.56
N TRP A 91 2.07 15.50 12.46
CA TRP A 91 1.97 16.40 13.60
C TRP A 91 3.14 16.23 14.57
N LEU A 92 3.52 14.99 14.94
CA LEU A 92 4.65 14.70 15.82
C LEU A 92 5.98 15.24 15.27
N ILE A 93 6.20 15.15 13.96
CA ILE A 93 7.39 15.68 13.28
C ILE A 93 7.52 17.18 13.53
N LEU A 94 6.42 17.92 13.47
CA LEU A 94 6.39 19.37 13.71
C LEU A 94 6.55 19.74 15.19
N GLN A 95 6.30 18.81 16.11
CA GLN A 95 6.52 19.01 17.55
C GLN A 95 7.95 18.66 17.98
N TYR A 96 8.75 18.09 17.07
CA TYR A 96 10.11 17.70 17.42
C TYR A 96 11.00 18.96 17.58
N LYS A 97 12.05 18.85 18.42
CA LYS A 97 12.92 19.98 18.80
C LYS A 97 13.68 20.66 17.66
N LYS A 98 13.80 20.02 16.51
CA LYS A 98 14.49 20.55 15.32
C LYS A 98 13.93 19.91 14.05
N PRO A 99 13.98 20.62 12.91
CA PRO A 99 13.56 20.02 11.63
C PRO A 99 14.52 18.89 11.22
N ASP A 100 13.98 17.84 10.63
CA ASP A 100 14.76 16.67 10.19
C ASP A 100 14.03 15.90 9.10
N ASP A 101 14.66 14.82 8.58
CA ASP A 101 14.07 13.93 7.60
C ASP A 101 13.66 12.62 8.27
N TRP A 102 12.43 12.17 7.99
CA TRP A 102 11.78 11.07 8.71
C TRP A 102 11.23 10.03 7.75
N VAL A 103 11.64 8.78 7.92
CA VAL A 103 10.99 7.64 7.26
C VAL A 103 9.84 7.18 8.12
N ILE A 104 8.64 7.09 7.51
CA ILE A 104 7.41 6.63 8.16
C ILE A 104 6.90 5.41 7.42
N SER A 105 6.86 4.30 8.12
CA SER A 105 6.54 2.98 7.59
C SER A 105 6.10 2.05 8.71
N THR A 106 5.40 0.97 8.37
CA THR A 106 5.02 -0.05 9.35
C THR A 106 6.20 -0.96 9.71
N GLY A 107 7.18 -1.09 8.81
CA GLY A 107 8.29 -2.03 8.94
C GLY A 107 7.91 -3.48 8.56
N LEU A 108 6.73 -3.67 7.98
CA LEU A 108 6.26 -4.94 7.43
C LEU A 108 5.83 -4.73 5.99
N ASN A 109 6.03 -5.71 5.13
CA ASN A 109 5.52 -5.66 3.78
C ASN A 109 4.75 -6.91 3.40
N PHE A 110 3.77 -6.73 2.55
CA PHE A 110 2.90 -7.78 2.03
C PHE A 110 2.83 -7.67 0.52
N SER A 111 2.60 -8.79 -0.15
CA SER A 111 2.41 -8.82 -1.60
C SER A 111 0.99 -8.36 -1.96
N VAL A 112 0.81 -7.93 -3.22
CA VAL A 112 -0.51 -7.64 -3.76
C VAL A 112 -1.42 -8.86 -3.68
N ARG A 113 -0.86 -10.08 -3.85
CA ARG A 113 -1.58 -11.34 -3.67
C ARG A 113 -2.10 -11.51 -2.24
N GLU A 114 -1.27 -11.27 -1.22
CA GLU A 114 -1.67 -11.36 0.18
C GLU A 114 -2.76 -10.34 0.52
N PHE A 115 -2.62 -9.11 0.03
CA PHE A 115 -3.67 -8.09 0.20
C PHE A 115 -4.99 -8.53 -0.45
N THR A 116 -4.93 -9.05 -1.68
CA THR A 116 -6.11 -9.54 -2.39
C THR A 116 -6.78 -10.68 -1.63
N ARG A 117 -5.98 -11.69 -1.20
CA ARG A 117 -6.50 -12.80 -0.41
C ARG A 117 -7.20 -12.31 0.85
N LYS A 118 -6.56 -11.42 1.62
CA LYS A 118 -7.11 -10.89 2.85
C LYS A 118 -8.42 -10.12 2.62
N ALA A 119 -8.49 -9.28 1.58
CA ALA A 119 -9.71 -8.53 1.26
C ALA A 119 -10.90 -9.44 0.93
N PHE A 120 -10.67 -10.54 0.21
CA PHE A 120 -11.72 -11.52 -0.05
C PHE A 120 -12.07 -12.38 1.18
N GLU A 121 -11.08 -12.75 2.01
CA GLU A 121 -11.30 -13.46 3.28
C GLU A 121 -12.24 -12.69 4.23
N LYS A 122 -12.15 -11.34 4.27
CA LYS A 122 -13.05 -10.50 5.07
C LYS A 122 -14.52 -10.57 4.60
N LEU A 123 -14.75 -11.04 3.40
CA LEU A 123 -16.08 -11.26 2.81
C LEU A 123 -16.44 -12.76 2.79
N GLU A 124 -15.73 -13.58 3.58
CA GLU A 124 -15.91 -15.05 3.64
C GLU A 124 -15.68 -15.76 2.31
N ILE A 125 -14.84 -15.20 1.44
CA ILE A 125 -14.44 -15.74 0.14
C ILE A 125 -12.97 -16.14 0.21
N ASN A 126 -12.68 -17.45 0.20
CA ASN A 126 -11.31 -17.92 0.22
C ASN A 126 -10.81 -18.17 -1.20
N LEU A 127 -9.69 -17.58 -1.54
CA LEU A 127 -9.03 -17.71 -2.84
C LEU A 127 -7.82 -18.62 -2.77
N GLU A 128 -7.68 -19.48 -3.79
CA GLU A 128 -6.44 -20.16 -4.14
C GLU A 128 -5.88 -19.51 -5.41
N PHE A 129 -4.60 -19.16 -5.38
CA PHE A 129 -3.91 -18.66 -6.57
C PHE A 129 -3.27 -19.83 -7.31
N GLN A 130 -3.51 -19.93 -8.62
CA GLN A 130 -3.03 -21.00 -9.50
C GLN A 130 -2.36 -20.38 -10.73
N GLY A 131 -1.34 -21.07 -11.28
CA GLY A 131 -0.54 -20.55 -12.38
C GLY A 131 0.57 -19.58 -11.92
N GLU A 132 1.26 -18.98 -12.87
CA GLU A 132 2.40 -18.08 -12.63
C GLU A 132 2.39 -16.90 -13.60
N GLY A 133 2.92 -15.75 -13.13
CA GLY A 133 3.10 -14.55 -13.94
C GLY A 133 1.78 -14.05 -14.54
N ILE A 134 1.73 -13.89 -15.86
CA ILE A 134 0.53 -13.39 -16.56
C ILE A 134 -0.62 -14.40 -16.62
N ASN A 135 -0.32 -15.67 -16.37
CA ASN A 135 -1.31 -16.76 -16.37
C ASN A 135 -1.83 -17.07 -14.96
N GLU A 136 -1.39 -16.30 -13.96
CA GLU A 136 -1.85 -16.51 -12.59
C GLU A 136 -3.29 -16.04 -12.42
N VAL A 137 -4.10 -16.87 -11.76
CA VAL A 137 -5.52 -16.61 -11.49
C VAL A 137 -5.87 -16.90 -10.04
N GLY A 138 -6.82 -16.15 -9.50
CA GLY A 138 -7.42 -16.43 -8.19
C GLY A 138 -8.75 -17.15 -8.34
N VAL A 139 -8.80 -18.37 -7.84
CA VAL A 139 -9.93 -19.30 -7.93
C VAL A 139 -10.63 -19.38 -6.57
N VAL A 140 -11.95 -19.33 -6.55
CA VAL A 140 -12.76 -19.46 -5.32
C VAL A 140 -12.69 -20.91 -4.81
N LYS A 141 -12.17 -21.10 -3.59
CA LYS A 141 -12.10 -22.42 -2.91
C LYS A 141 -13.17 -22.60 -1.86
N LYS A 142 -13.59 -21.51 -1.24
CA LYS A 142 -14.66 -21.51 -0.26
C LYS A 142 -15.42 -20.19 -0.34
N VAL A 143 -16.71 -20.23 -0.18
CA VAL A 143 -17.59 -19.07 -0.18
C VAL A 143 -18.80 -19.36 0.69
N ASN A 144 -19.39 -18.31 1.27
CA ASN A 144 -20.64 -18.36 2.02
C ASN A 144 -21.81 -18.80 1.09
N ASN A 145 -22.74 -19.60 1.60
CA ASN A 145 -23.88 -20.16 0.87
C ASN A 145 -24.81 -19.11 0.25
N ASN A 146 -24.78 -17.87 0.71
CA ASN A 146 -25.59 -16.75 0.17
C ASN A 146 -24.89 -15.95 -0.93
N SER A 147 -23.70 -16.35 -1.36
CA SER A 147 -22.94 -15.65 -2.38
C SER A 147 -23.47 -15.93 -3.80
N LYS A 148 -23.35 -14.92 -4.68
CA LYS A 148 -23.62 -15.07 -6.13
C LYS A 148 -22.48 -15.75 -6.88
N ILE A 149 -21.31 -15.87 -6.25
CA ILE A 149 -20.14 -16.58 -6.78
C ILE A 149 -20.13 -18.03 -6.28
N LYS A 150 -19.47 -18.91 -7.04
CA LYS A 150 -19.42 -20.35 -6.77
C LYS A 150 -17.99 -20.82 -6.58
N ILE A 151 -17.82 -21.92 -5.87
CA ILE A 151 -16.54 -22.64 -5.80
C ILE A 151 -16.11 -23.01 -7.23
N GLY A 152 -14.86 -22.72 -7.58
CA GLY A 152 -14.29 -22.92 -8.91
C GLY A 152 -14.34 -21.68 -9.81
N ASP A 153 -15.09 -20.63 -9.45
CA ASP A 153 -15.10 -19.39 -10.23
C ASP A 153 -13.72 -18.71 -10.20
N ILE A 154 -13.28 -18.23 -11.36
CA ILE A 154 -12.07 -17.42 -11.50
C ILE A 154 -12.47 -15.95 -11.39
N ILE A 155 -12.12 -15.31 -10.26
CA ILE A 155 -12.53 -13.94 -9.96
C ILE A 155 -11.36 -12.95 -9.84
N VAL A 156 -10.12 -13.46 -9.89
CA VAL A 156 -8.92 -12.60 -9.99
C VAL A 156 -8.10 -13.06 -11.18
N LYS A 157 -7.64 -12.11 -11.99
CA LYS A 157 -6.77 -12.36 -13.16
C LYS A 157 -5.62 -11.37 -13.20
N VAL A 158 -4.49 -11.81 -13.70
CA VAL A 158 -3.38 -10.91 -14.05
C VAL A 158 -3.62 -10.36 -15.45
N ASP A 159 -3.48 -9.03 -15.59
CA ASP A 159 -3.63 -8.33 -16.87
C ASP A 159 -2.33 -7.54 -17.15
N PRO A 160 -1.62 -7.84 -18.24
CA PRO A 160 -0.36 -7.19 -18.59
C PRO A 160 -0.45 -5.68 -18.73
N THR A 161 -1.62 -5.11 -19.02
CA THR A 161 -1.82 -3.66 -19.13
C THR A 161 -1.57 -2.91 -17.82
N TYR A 162 -1.62 -3.60 -16.68
CA TYR A 162 -1.32 -3.05 -15.37
C TYR A 162 0.14 -3.25 -14.91
N PHE A 163 1.00 -3.85 -15.74
CA PHE A 163 2.42 -3.94 -15.44
C PHE A 163 3.10 -2.59 -15.68
N ARG A 164 3.92 -2.19 -14.75
CA ARG A 164 4.72 -0.96 -14.90
C ARG A 164 6.01 -1.29 -15.62
N PRO A 165 6.48 -0.43 -16.58
CA PRO A 165 7.75 -0.65 -17.27
C PRO A 165 8.95 -0.78 -16.33
N THR A 166 8.89 -0.07 -15.20
CA THR A 166 9.92 -0.10 -14.14
C THR A 166 9.24 -0.37 -12.79
N GLU A 167 8.93 -1.64 -12.53
CA GLU A 167 8.30 -2.04 -11.27
C GLU A 167 9.33 -1.98 -10.12
N VAL A 168 8.87 -1.54 -8.97
CA VAL A 168 9.61 -1.70 -7.72
C VAL A 168 9.06 -2.94 -7.02
N GLU A 169 9.82 -4.01 -7.04
CA GLU A 169 9.35 -5.32 -6.57
C GLU A 169 9.11 -5.35 -5.07
N ASN A 170 9.98 -4.69 -4.30
CA ASN A 170 9.94 -4.74 -2.84
C ASN A 170 10.15 -3.35 -2.24
N LEU A 171 9.17 -2.88 -1.47
CA LEU A 171 9.27 -1.68 -0.65
C LEU A 171 9.06 -2.05 0.81
N LEU A 172 10.10 -1.86 1.61
CA LEU A 172 10.09 -2.03 3.07
C LEU A 172 10.79 -0.83 3.70
N GLY A 173 10.12 -0.13 4.59
CA GLY A 173 10.65 1.04 5.25
C GLY A 173 11.26 0.73 6.62
N ASP A 174 12.32 1.44 6.96
CA ASP A 174 12.88 1.44 8.32
C ASP A 174 12.49 2.76 9.03
N SER A 175 11.48 2.68 9.88
CA SER A 175 10.99 3.80 10.70
C SER A 175 11.61 3.83 12.11
N SER A 176 12.70 3.13 12.36
CA SER A 176 13.34 3.03 13.69
C SER A 176 13.67 4.40 14.30
N LYS A 177 14.10 5.36 13.47
CA LYS A 177 14.33 6.75 13.90
C LYS A 177 13.06 7.41 14.43
N ALA A 178 11.94 7.32 13.71
CA ALA A 178 10.65 7.87 14.13
C ALA A 178 10.14 7.18 15.40
N ARG A 179 10.24 5.85 15.45
CA ARG A 179 9.86 5.07 16.64
C ARG A 179 10.64 5.50 17.88
N LYS A 180 11.96 5.65 17.75
CA LYS A 180 12.84 6.01 18.86
C LYS A 180 12.68 7.45 19.32
N LEU A 181 12.65 8.40 18.39
CA LEU A 181 12.75 9.83 18.69
C LEU A 181 11.38 10.51 18.86
N LEU A 182 10.38 10.10 18.07
CA LEU A 182 9.01 10.62 18.18
C LEU A 182 8.13 9.74 19.05
N ARG A 183 8.64 8.58 19.52
CA ARG A 183 7.86 7.56 20.25
C ARG A 183 6.62 7.10 19.49
N TRP A 184 6.68 7.22 18.16
CA TRP A 184 5.60 6.83 17.27
C TRP A 184 5.63 5.32 17.00
N LYS A 185 4.46 4.73 16.87
CA LYS A 185 4.26 3.37 16.36
C LYS A 185 2.92 3.30 15.62
N PRO A 186 2.81 2.51 14.55
CA PRO A 186 1.51 2.31 13.92
C PRO A 186 0.54 1.66 14.90
N LYS A 187 -0.72 2.12 14.90
CA LYS A 187 -1.84 1.59 15.70
C LYS A 187 -2.62 0.54 14.92
N PHE A 188 -2.61 0.68 13.59
CA PHE A 188 -3.24 -0.28 12.69
C PHE A 188 -2.19 -1.27 12.19
N ASP A 189 -2.52 -2.54 12.28
CA ASP A 189 -1.81 -3.62 11.60
C ASP A 189 -2.43 -3.88 10.21
N PHE A 190 -1.91 -4.87 9.49
CA PHE A 190 -2.37 -5.19 8.15
C PHE A 190 -3.83 -5.69 8.12
N ASP A 191 -4.24 -6.46 9.13
CA ASP A 191 -5.60 -6.97 9.23
C ASP A 191 -6.62 -5.86 9.45
N SER A 192 -6.37 -4.98 10.43
CA SER A 192 -7.23 -3.85 10.75
C SER A 192 -7.26 -2.79 9.64
N LEU A 193 -6.16 -2.63 8.89
CA LEU A 193 -6.13 -1.78 7.69
C LEU A 193 -7.08 -2.28 6.61
N VAL A 194 -7.11 -3.58 6.36
CA VAL A 194 -7.99 -4.18 5.34
C VAL A 194 -9.44 -4.20 5.81
N ASP A 195 -9.68 -4.33 7.11
CA ASP A 195 -11.02 -4.27 7.71
C ASP A 195 -11.69 -2.90 7.53
N ASP A 196 -10.97 -1.78 7.77
CA ASP A 196 -11.48 -0.41 7.66
C ASP A 196 -11.76 -0.05 6.19
#